data_172cff3845debeabeed249fabc424c87
#
_entry.id   172cff3845debeabeed249fabc424c87
#
_cell.length_a   1.000
_cell.length_b   1.000
_cell.length_c   1.000
_cell.angle_alpha   90.00
_cell.angle_beta   90.00
_cell.angle_gamma   90.00
#
_symmetry.space_group_name_H-M   'P 1'
#
loop_
_entity.id
_entity.type
_entity.pdbx_description
1 polymer ?
#
loop_
_entity_poly.entity_id
_entity_poly.type
_entity_poly.pdbx_seq_one_letter_code
_entity_poly.pdbx_strand_id
1 'polypeptide(L)'
;VLGVLAAAWASSDAAGASGPALVDKGNRDYAAGKYDEALESYEKASVEAPEAAQLYFNKGAAQFKKGKYEEAAGLFGQAALKTRDLGLEARSRYNQGNCLFRESERQRDSDLQKSLTAMGDAIARYQQALRLDPELKDSAHNIEVARLVMKQILDEIKKREEEAKKSQEQQRQQADKLQDLIKRQEALAGDTEVLAKEAKEKGESREVKQRADNLAKTQMELRSDTEKRAGEMELQKESPGAAKAAEHLRGAAVHQEAAARNLEVASIPEAGKSQQKALEEMKKAWESMQGGDSQGSQKEERKPEAAGDRPEPKPGAQGDKPQTAQPPKDEAAHDIISQEKDDREKRTKGAAGGYTPVDKDW
;
A
#
# COMPACT_ATOMS: atom_id res chain seq x y z
N VAL A 1 82.18 -25.30 34.48
CA VAL A 1 81.01 -25.99 33.95
C VAL A 1 79.96 -24.98 33.58
N LEU A 2 79.89 -24.58 32.33
CA LEU A 2 78.89 -23.63 31.80
C LEU A 2 77.86 -24.46 31.07
N GLY A 3 76.63 -24.49 31.60
CA GLY A 3 75.45 -25.08 30.96
C GLY A 3 74.80 -24.06 30.04
N VAL A 4 74.81 -24.36 28.74
CA VAL A 4 74.09 -23.57 27.72
C VAL A 4 72.63 -24.10 27.69
N LEU A 5 71.68 -23.25 28.15
CA LEU A 5 70.26 -23.49 27.95
C LEU A 5 69.88 -23.03 26.54
N ALA A 6 69.72 -24.01 25.64
CA ALA A 6 69.12 -23.76 24.34
C ALA A 6 67.59 -23.58 24.51
N ALA A 7 67.12 -22.35 24.43
CA ALA A 7 65.68 -22.04 24.31
C ALA A 7 65.23 -22.36 22.88
N ALA A 8 64.52 -23.48 22.72
CA ALA A 8 63.84 -23.81 21.49
C ALA A 8 62.62 -22.80 21.32
N TRP A 9 62.81 -21.87 20.42
CA TRP A 9 61.65 -21.04 19.92
C TRP A 9 60.81 -21.94 19.01
N ALA A 10 59.73 -22.43 19.55
CA ALA A 10 58.66 -22.98 18.74
C ALA A 10 58.02 -21.82 17.95
N SER A 11 58.45 -21.64 16.72
CA SER A 11 57.75 -20.81 15.73
C SER A 11 56.41 -21.46 15.49
N SER A 12 55.39 -20.98 16.17
CA SER A 12 54.00 -21.26 15.82
C SER A 12 53.76 -20.68 14.43
N ASP A 13 53.78 -21.57 13.43
CA ASP A 13 53.26 -21.28 12.09
C ASP A 13 51.77 -21.00 12.18
N ALA A 14 51.46 -19.79 12.53
CA ALA A 14 50.15 -19.19 12.24
C ALA A 14 50.17 -18.71 10.77
N ALA A 15 50.46 -19.64 9.83
CA ALA A 15 50.18 -19.40 8.43
C ALA A 15 48.67 -19.34 8.29
N GLY A 16 48.12 -18.12 8.30
CA GLY A 16 46.72 -17.89 7.96
C GLY A 16 46.42 -18.54 6.61
N ALA A 17 45.28 -19.22 6.50
CA ALA A 17 44.91 -19.86 5.23
C ALA A 17 44.96 -18.81 4.11
N SER A 18 45.61 -19.14 2.98
CA SER A 18 45.68 -18.24 1.81
C SER A 18 44.30 -17.93 1.25
N GLY A 19 44.13 -16.78 0.58
CA GLY A 19 42.89 -16.37 -0.05
C GLY A 19 42.21 -17.47 -0.86
N PRO A 20 42.90 -18.18 -1.77
CA PRO A 20 42.34 -19.34 -2.49
C PRO A 20 41.81 -20.44 -1.57
N ALA A 21 42.57 -20.82 -0.53
CA ALA A 21 42.14 -21.85 0.41
C ALA A 21 40.89 -21.43 1.23
N LEU A 22 40.75 -20.14 1.53
CA LEU A 22 39.56 -19.56 2.17
C LEU A 22 38.35 -19.59 1.23
N VAL A 23 38.52 -19.29 -0.07
CA VAL A 23 37.47 -19.43 -1.08
C VAL A 23 37.02 -20.87 -1.18
N ASP A 24 37.90 -21.81 -1.28
CA ASP A 24 37.58 -23.25 -1.35
C ASP A 24 36.88 -23.74 -0.08
N LYS A 25 37.27 -23.24 1.09
CA LYS A 25 36.57 -23.52 2.33
C LYS A 25 35.15 -22.94 2.28
N GLY A 26 34.98 -21.68 1.88
CA GLY A 26 33.69 -21.03 1.74
C GLY A 26 32.74 -21.75 0.76
N ASN A 27 33.31 -22.25 -0.37
CA ASN A 27 32.55 -23.04 -1.35
C ASN A 27 32.06 -24.39 -0.77
N ARG A 28 32.88 -25.05 0.04
CA ARG A 28 32.47 -26.28 0.74
C ARG A 28 31.38 -26.00 1.78
N ASP A 29 31.55 -24.94 2.57
CA ASP A 29 30.55 -24.52 3.57
C ASP A 29 29.23 -24.15 2.89
N TYR A 30 29.26 -23.41 1.76
CA TYR A 30 28.08 -23.08 0.95
C TYR A 30 27.37 -24.34 0.44
N ALA A 31 28.11 -25.30 -0.13
CA ALA A 31 27.57 -26.57 -0.60
C ALA A 31 26.97 -27.43 0.53
N ALA A 32 27.47 -27.28 1.75
CA ALA A 32 26.94 -27.92 2.96
C ALA A 32 25.72 -27.17 3.58
N GLY A 33 25.24 -26.05 2.96
CA GLY A 33 24.16 -25.22 3.48
C GLY A 33 24.54 -24.32 4.65
N LYS A 34 25.85 -24.25 4.99
CA LYS A 34 26.44 -23.43 6.07
C LYS A 34 26.73 -22.03 5.54
N TYR A 35 25.69 -21.25 5.25
CA TYR A 35 25.86 -19.98 4.55
C TYR A 35 26.57 -18.90 5.36
N ASP A 36 26.46 -18.93 6.71
CA ASP A 36 27.15 -17.98 7.58
C ASP A 36 28.65 -18.25 7.61
N GLU A 37 29.06 -19.51 7.75
CA GLU A 37 30.46 -19.93 7.71
C GLU A 37 31.08 -19.70 6.33
N ALA A 38 30.26 -19.86 5.25
CA ALA A 38 30.70 -19.54 3.90
C ALA A 38 31.00 -18.04 3.76
N LEU A 39 30.09 -17.18 4.24
CA LEU A 39 30.25 -15.72 4.23
C LEU A 39 31.49 -15.30 5.02
N GLU A 40 31.72 -15.85 6.21
CA GLU A 40 32.92 -15.58 7.01
C GLU A 40 34.21 -15.93 6.25
N SER A 41 34.24 -17.09 5.58
CA SER A 41 35.36 -17.52 4.79
C SER A 41 35.61 -16.62 3.57
N TYR A 42 34.54 -16.17 2.87
CA TYR A 42 34.64 -15.22 1.76
C TYR A 42 35.05 -13.82 2.21
N GLU A 43 34.60 -13.34 3.39
CA GLU A 43 35.06 -12.08 3.96
C GLU A 43 36.55 -12.10 4.28
N LYS A 44 37.06 -13.18 4.89
CA LYS A 44 38.51 -13.35 5.14
C LYS A 44 39.30 -13.35 3.82
N ALA A 45 38.80 -14.02 2.78
CA ALA A 45 39.44 -14.02 1.46
C ALA A 45 39.37 -12.61 0.81
N SER A 46 38.35 -11.80 1.09
CA SER A 46 38.22 -10.44 0.56
C SER A 46 39.27 -9.45 1.10
N VAL A 47 39.95 -9.78 2.20
CA VAL A 47 41.05 -8.96 2.73
C VAL A 47 42.25 -9.00 1.78
N GLU A 48 42.53 -10.17 1.17
CA GLU A 48 43.63 -10.32 0.21
C GLU A 48 43.24 -9.83 -1.20
N ALA A 49 41.98 -9.96 -1.59
CA ALA A 49 41.51 -9.63 -2.92
C ALA A 49 40.14 -8.85 -2.88
N PRO A 50 40.15 -7.60 -2.38
CA PRO A 50 38.93 -6.83 -2.17
C PRO A 50 38.13 -6.53 -3.46
N GLU A 51 38.81 -6.52 -4.60
CA GLU A 51 38.19 -6.23 -5.91
C GLU A 51 37.80 -7.50 -6.71
N ALA A 52 37.95 -8.68 -6.12
CA ALA A 52 37.69 -9.94 -6.82
C ALA A 52 36.16 -10.12 -7.05
N ALA A 53 35.75 -9.98 -8.29
CA ALA A 53 34.34 -10.11 -8.69
C ALA A 53 33.72 -11.45 -8.27
N GLN A 54 34.51 -12.53 -8.30
CA GLN A 54 34.06 -13.85 -7.88
C GLN A 54 33.69 -13.93 -6.40
N LEU A 55 34.37 -13.17 -5.53
CA LEU A 55 34.02 -13.11 -4.10
C LEU A 55 32.69 -12.40 -3.88
N TYR A 56 32.43 -11.29 -4.60
CA TYR A 56 31.13 -10.64 -4.57
C TYR A 56 30.02 -11.58 -5.05
N PHE A 57 30.28 -12.32 -6.13
CA PHE A 57 29.30 -13.30 -6.64
C PHE A 57 29.01 -14.40 -5.60
N ASN A 58 30.03 -14.98 -4.99
CA ASN A 58 29.89 -16.07 -4.00
C ASN A 58 29.16 -15.56 -2.73
N LYS A 59 29.51 -14.36 -2.23
CA LYS A 59 28.80 -13.71 -1.11
C LYS A 59 27.36 -13.44 -1.47
N GLY A 60 27.08 -12.96 -2.68
CA GLY A 60 25.72 -12.76 -3.19
C GLY A 60 24.89 -14.06 -3.19
N ALA A 61 25.51 -15.16 -3.65
CA ALA A 61 24.87 -16.47 -3.65
C ALA A 61 24.53 -16.95 -2.21
N ALA A 62 25.43 -16.76 -1.26
CA ALA A 62 25.18 -17.11 0.14
C ALA A 62 24.07 -16.24 0.77
N GLN A 63 24.07 -14.94 0.54
CA GLN A 63 23.00 -14.06 1.02
C GLN A 63 21.63 -14.39 0.38
N PHE A 64 21.61 -14.74 -0.90
CA PHE A 64 20.39 -15.20 -1.57
C PHE A 64 19.79 -16.43 -0.88
N LYS A 65 20.63 -17.43 -0.58
CA LYS A 65 20.19 -18.64 0.15
C LYS A 65 19.69 -18.35 1.56
N LYS A 66 20.17 -17.28 2.19
CA LYS A 66 19.67 -16.78 3.48
C LYS A 66 18.38 -15.97 3.37
N GLY A 67 17.84 -15.75 2.15
CA GLY A 67 16.64 -14.92 1.92
C GLY A 67 16.89 -13.40 2.02
N LYS A 68 18.15 -12.97 2.09
CA LYS A 68 18.56 -11.56 2.13
C LYS A 68 18.70 -11.01 0.71
N TYR A 69 17.58 -10.90 0.03
CA TYR A 69 17.53 -10.64 -1.42
C TYR A 69 18.08 -9.29 -1.82
N GLU A 70 17.84 -8.24 -1.04
CA GLU A 70 18.35 -6.89 -1.30
C GLU A 70 19.88 -6.83 -1.20
N GLU A 71 20.45 -7.40 -0.11
CA GLU A 71 21.90 -7.51 0.07
C GLU A 71 22.53 -8.35 -1.05
N ALA A 72 21.91 -9.47 -1.40
CA ALA A 72 22.36 -10.33 -2.48
C ALA A 72 22.35 -9.61 -3.84
N ALA A 73 21.32 -8.86 -4.15
CA ALA A 73 21.23 -8.07 -5.39
C ALA A 73 22.35 -7.03 -5.50
N GLY A 74 22.68 -6.36 -4.40
CA GLY A 74 23.82 -5.45 -4.30
C GLY A 74 25.15 -6.13 -4.59
N LEU A 75 25.40 -7.30 -3.99
CA LEU A 75 26.63 -8.08 -4.18
C LEU A 75 26.75 -8.61 -5.61
N PHE A 76 25.69 -9.13 -6.21
CA PHE A 76 25.69 -9.52 -7.61
C PHE A 76 25.91 -8.32 -8.54
N GLY A 77 25.33 -7.14 -8.19
CA GLY A 77 25.60 -5.89 -8.91
C GLY A 77 27.09 -5.52 -8.89
N GLN A 78 27.75 -5.62 -7.73
CA GLN A 78 29.20 -5.40 -7.60
C GLN A 78 30.00 -6.42 -8.41
N ALA A 79 29.66 -7.70 -8.37
CA ALA A 79 30.30 -8.72 -9.18
C ALA A 79 30.22 -8.39 -10.68
N ALA A 80 29.05 -7.98 -11.16
CA ALA A 80 28.86 -7.60 -12.57
C ALA A 80 29.69 -6.37 -12.98
N LEU A 81 29.86 -5.39 -12.08
CA LEU A 81 30.64 -4.17 -12.38
C LEU A 81 32.15 -4.38 -12.35
N LYS A 82 32.61 -5.32 -11.51
CA LYS A 82 34.06 -5.55 -11.28
C LYS A 82 34.66 -6.63 -12.19
N THR A 83 33.84 -7.43 -12.85
CA THR A 83 34.32 -8.47 -13.76
C THR A 83 34.62 -7.96 -15.16
N ARG A 84 35.58 -8.59 -15.85
CA ARG A 84 35.81 -8.49 -17.29
C ARG A 84 35.39 -9.76 -18.04
N ASP A 85 34.99 -10.81 -17.29
CA ASP A 85 34.46 -12.05 -17.85
C ASP A 85 32.94 -11.84 -18.14
N LEU A 86 32.58 -11.84 -19.42
CA LEU A 86 31.17 -11.67 -19.87
C LEU A 86 30.28 -12.80 -19.32
N GLY A 87 30.79 -14.01 -19.16
CA GLY A 87 30.02 -15.12 -18.57
C GLY A 87 29.74 -14.91 -17.08
N LEU A 88 30.67 -14.38 -16.30
CA LEU A 88 30.44 -14.03 -14.90
C LEU A 88 29.51 -12.82 -14.81
N GLU A 89 29.62 -11.82 -15.70
CA GLU A 89 28.73 -10.69 -15.74
C GLU A 89 27.30 -11.14 -16.04
N ALA A 90 27.12 -11.99 -17.05
CA ALA A 90 25.80 -12.53 -17.41
C ALA A 90 25.16 -13.28 -16.23
N ARG A 91 25.89 -14.18 -15.58
CA ARG A 91 25.41 -14.90 -14.39
C ARG A 91 25.10 -13.97 -13.22
N SER A 92 25.90 -12.92 -13.04
CA SER A 92 25.66 -11.92 -11.98
C SER A 92 24.39 -11.12 -12.24
N ARG A 93 24.14 -10.67 -13.48
CA ARG A 93 22.90 -10.00 -13.88
C ARG A 93 21.70 -10.91 -13.72
N TYR A 94 21.81 -12.17 -14.14
CA TYR A 94 20.76 -13.18 -13.95
C TYR A 94 20.39 -13.34 -12.48
N ASN A 95 21.39 -13.55 -11.61
CA ASN A 95 21.13 -13.71 -10.17
C ASN A 95 20.64 -12.43 -9.51
N GLN A 96 21.05 -11.25 -9.98
CA GLN A 96 20.45 -9.98 -9.57
C GLN A 96 18.96 -9.93 -9.91
N GLY A 97 18.57 -10.41 -11.10
CA GLY A 97 17.18 -10.58 -11.50
C GLY A 97 16.41 -11.52 -10.56
N ASN A 98 17.01 -12.67 -10.21
CA ASN A 98 16.41 -13.61 -9.26
C ASN A 98 16.16 -12.98 -7.88
N CYS A 99 17.08 -12.15 -7.40
CA CYS A 99 16.90 -11.43 -6.13
C CYS A 99 15.70 -10.47 -6.20
N LEU A 100 15.62 -9.68 -7.26
CA LEU A 100 14.53 -8.71 -7.45
C LEU A 100 13.17 -9.40 -7.63
N PHE A 101 13.16 -10.54 -8.32
CA PHE A 101 11.98 -11.38 -8.45
C PHE A 101 11.47 -11.84 -7.07
N ARG A 102 12.36 -12.39 -6.24
CA ARG A 102 12.01 -12.83 -4.87
C ARG A 102 11.58 -11.67 -3.97
N GLU A 103 12.21 -10.52 -4.11
CA GLU A 103 11.81 -9.31 -3.38
C GLU A 103 10.42 -8.83 -3.80
N SER A 104 10.10 -8.88 -5.10
CA SER A 104 8.75 -8.62 -5.59
C SER A 104 7.71 -9.54 -4.97
N GLU A 105 7.98 -10.85 -4.93
CA GLU A 105 7.08 -11.83 -4.29
C GLU A 105 6.86 -11.50 -2.81
N ARG A 106 7.91 -11.13 -2.09
CA ARG A 106 7.84 -10.76 -0.68
C ARG A 106 7.00 -9.49 -0.41
N GLN A 107 7.06 -8.53 -1.34
CA GLN A 107 6.34 -7.25 -1.22
C GLN A 107 4.90 -7.31 -1.70
N ARG A 108 4.50 -8.35 -2.43
CA ARG A 108 3.19 -8.44 -3.11
C ARG A 108 2.01 -8.22 -2.18
N ASP A 109 2.04 -8.78 -0.97
CA ASP A 109 0.92 -8.68 -0.03
C ASP A 109 0.84 -7.30 0.65
N SER A 110 1.99 -6.64 0.82
CA SER A 110 2.09 -5.37 1.56
C SER A 110 2.05 -4.15 0.64
N ASP A 111 2.66 -4.22 -0.55
CA ASP A 111 2.80 -3.09 -1.47
C ASP A 111 2.90 -3.57 -2.91
N LEU A 112 1.75 -3.64 -3.58
CA LEU A 112 1.66 -4.07 -4.98
C LEU A 112 2.48 -3.19 -5.94
N GLN A 113 2.60 -1.89 -5.65
CA GLN A 113 3.34 -0.97 -6.52
C GLN A 113 4.85 -1.21 -6.44
N LYS A 114 5.38 -1.45 -5.24
CA LYS A 114 6.78 -1.85 -5.07
C LYS A 114 7.05 -3.22 -5.68
N SER A 115 6.12 -4.16 -5.50
CA SER A 115 6.20 -5.48 -6.12
C SER A 115 6.26 -5.37 -7.65
N LEU A 116 5.41 -4.53 -8.24
CA LEU A 116 5.40 -4.27 -9.68
C LEU A 116 6.73 -3.69 -10.18
N THR A 117 7.26 -2.69 -9.47
CA THR A 117 8.56 -2.07 -9.80
C THR A 117 9.69 -3.07 -9.72
N ALA A 118 9.78 -3.85 -8.63
CA ALA A 118 10.81 -4.88 -8.46
C ALA A 118 10.73 -5.96 -9.55
N MET A 119 9.52 -6.31 -10.01
CA MET A 119 9.33 -7.26 -11.10
C MET A 119 9.83 -6.69 -12.44
N GLY A 120 9.56 -5.42 -12.73
CA GLY A 120 10.10 -4.71 -13.90
C GLY A 120 11.63 -4.68 -13.90
N ASP A 121 12.23 -4.37 -12.75
CA ASP A 121 13.68 -4.37 -12.57
C ASP A 121 14.28 -5.77 -12.76
N ALA A 122 13.60 -6.84 -12.27
CA ALA A 122 14.01 -8.22 -12.48
C ALA A 122 14.08 -8.55 -13.99
N ILE A 123 13.03 -8.19 -14.75
CA ILE A 123 12.99 -8.38 -16.21
C ILE A 123 14.17 -7.65 -16.87
N ALA A 124 14.45 -6.42 -16.48
CA ALA A 124 15.56 -5.64 -17.03
C ALA A 124 16.93 -6.34 -16.78
N ARG A 125 17.12 -6.95 -15.60
CA ARG A 125 18.36 -7.69 -15.30
C ARG A 125 18.45 -8.99 -16.10
N TYR A 126 17.38 -9.73 -16.27
CA TYR A 126 17.37 -10.93 -17.11
C TYR A 126 17.64 -10.59 -18.58
N GLN A 127 17.10 -9.49 -19.10
CA GLN A 127 17.39 -9.00 -20.44
C GLN A 127 18.87 -8.62 -20.61
N GLN A 128 19.48 -7.98 -19.59
CA GLN A 128 20.92 -7.69 -19.59
C GLN A 128 21.75 -8.98 -19.64
N ALA A 129 21.39 -9.96 -18.83
CA ALA A 129 22.07 -11.26 -18.82
C ALA A 129 21.97 -11.95 -20.20
N LEU A 130 20.78 -11.96 -20.81
CA LEU A 130 20.54 -12.58 -22.10
C LEU A 130 21.27 -11.88 -23.27
N ARG A 131 21.50 -10.55 -23.17
CA ARG A 131 22.33 -9.82 -24.15
C ARG A 131 23.79 -10.18 -24.08
N LEU A 132 24.30 -10.49 -22.88
CA LEU A 132 25.69 -10.89 -22.65
C LEU A 132 25.93 -12.37 -22.99
N ASP A 133 24.95 -13.21 -22.71
CA ASP A 133 24.96 -14.63 -23.00
C ASP A 133 23.61 -15.08 -23.60
N PRO A 134 23.49 -15.09 -24.95
CA PRO A 134 22.24 -15.50 -25.62
C PRO A 134 21.81 -16.94 -25.36
N GLU A 135 22.74 -17.80 -24.92
CA GLU A 135 22.46 -19.20 -24.61
C GLU A 135 21.91 -19.41 -23.19
N LEU A 136 21.82 -18.36 -22.38
CA LEU A 136 21.28 -18.41 -21.03
C LEU A 136 19.76 -18.56 -21.04
N LYS A 137 19.29 -19.76 -21.38
CA LYS A 137 17.85 -20.10 -21.54
C LYS A 137 17.03 -19.78 -20.30
N ASP A 138 17.62 -19.93 -19.11
CA ASP A 138 16.93 -19.61 -17.85
C ASP A 138 16.56 -18.14 -17.75
N SER A 139 17.38 -17.22 -18.28
CA SER A 139 17.02 -15.80 -18.36
C SER A 139 15.80 -15.56 -19.24
N ALA A 140 15.74 -16.19 -20.40
CA ALA A 140 14.59 -16.08 -21.31
C ALA A 140 13.32 -16.63 -20.64
N HIS A 141 13.42 -17.78 -19.99
CA HIS A 141 12.31 -18.38 -19.25
C HIS A 141 11.83 -17.47 -18.10
N ASN A 142 12.78 -16.97 -17.29
CA ASN A 142 12.44 -16.13 -16.15
C ASN A 142 11.81 -14.78 -16.58
N ILE A 143 12.17 -14.24 -17.75
CA ILE A 143 11.49 -13.08 -18.33
C ILE A 143 10.01 -13.40 -18.56
N GLU A 144 9.69 -14.54 -19.17
CA GLU A 144 8.28 -14.91 -19.42
C GLU A 144 7.49 -15.11 -18.10
N VAL A 145 8.11 -15.80 -17.14
CA VAL A 145 7.48 -15.97 -15.80
C VAL A 145 7.24 -14.63 -15.13
N ALA A 146 8.27 -13.75 -15.12
CA ALA A 146 8.17 -12.44 -14.50
C ALA A 146 7.07 -11.57 -15.14
N ARG A 147 6.88 -11.65 -16.46
CA ARG A 147 5.79 -10.95 -17.15
C ARG A 147 4.41 -11.47 -16.77
N LEU A 148 4.26 -12.79 -16.65
CA LEU A 148 3.00 -13.37 -16.20
C LEU A 148 2.65 -12.91 -14.78
N VAL A 149 3.63 -12.88 -13.86
CA VAL A 149 3.46 -12.37 -12.51
C VAL A 149 3.15 -10.87 -12.53
N MET A 150 3.88 -10.09 -13.33
CA MET A 150 3.64 -8.66 -13.50
C MET A 150 2.22 -8.35 -13.98
N LYS A 151 1.72 -9.13 -14.95
CA LYS A 151 0.33 -9.02 -15.40
C LYS A 151 -0.65 -9.30 -14.26
N GLN A 152 -0.42 -10.35 -13.47
CA GLN A 152 -1.27 -10.67 -12.32
C GLN A 152 -1.29 -9.53 -11.27
N ILE A 153 -0.13 -8.91 -11.00
CA ILE A 153 -0.02 -7.75 -10.10
C ILE A 153 -0.82 -6.57 -10.64
N LEU A 154 -0.72 -6.28 -11.94
CA LEU A 154 -1.49 -5.21 -12.59
C LEU A 154 -3.00 -5.45 -12.53
N ASP A 155 -3.44 -6.68 -12.80
CA ASP A 155 -4.86 -7.06 -12.69
C ASP A 155 -5.37 -6.90 -11.25
N GLU A 156 -4.53 -7.23 -10.25
CA GLU A 156 -4.86 -7.06 -8.84
C GLU A 156 -4.93 -5.58 -8.43
N ILE A 157 -3.99 -4.73 -8.88
CA ILE A 157 -4.03 -3.27 -8.67
C ILE A 157 -5.32 -2.71 -9.25
N LYS A 158 -5.63 -3.02 -10.51
CA LYS A 158 -6.84 -2.56 -11.18
C LYS A 158 -8.11 -2.97 -10.43
N LYS A 159 -8.17 -4.22 -9.97
CA LYS A 159 -9.30 -4.71 -9.19
C LYS A 159 -9.49 -3.92 -7.88
N ARG A 160 -8.39 -3.68 -7.13
CA ARG A 160 -8.45 -2.89 -5.89
C ARG A 160 -8.87 -1.45 -6.15
N GLU A 161 -8.42 -0.83 -7.25
CA GLU A 161 -8.84 0.51 -7.66
C GLU A 161 -10.33 0.58 -8.01
N GLU A 162 -10.84 -0.40 -8.76
CA GLU A 162 -12.26 -0.49 -9.10
C GLU A 162 -13.13 -0.71 -7.85
N GLU A 163 -12.70 -1.56 -6.93
CA GLU A 163 -13.38 -1.77 -5.64
C GLU A 163 -13.37 -0.49 -4.78
N ALA A 164 -12.23 0.20 -4.71
CA ALA A 164 -12.12 1.48 -4.00
C ALA A 164 -13.03 2.57 -4.61
N LYS A 165 -13.05 2.72 -5.93
CA LYS A 165 -13.95 3.64 -6.63
C LYS A 165 -15.42 3.32 -6.36
N LYS A 166 -15.79 2.04 -6.41
CA LYS A 166 -17.16 1.59 -6.11
C LYS A 166 -17.55 1.89 -4.66
N SER A 167 -16.65 1.64 -3.71
CA SER A 167 -16.86 1.97 -2.30
C SER A 167 -17.03 3.48 -2.10
N GLN A 168 -16.17 4.29 -2.71
CA GLN A 168 -16.26 5.76 -2.63
C GLN A 168 -17.58 6.29 -3.22
N GLU A 169 -18.01 5.76 -4.37
CA GLU A 169 -19.28 6.13 -4.99
C GLU A 169 -20.47 5.75 -4.09
N GLN A 170 -20.44 4.57 -3.48
CA GLN A 170 -21.45 4.17 -2.52
C GLN A 170 -21.50 5.09 -1.30
N GLN A 171 -20.34 5.46 -0.74
CA GLN A 171 -20.25 6.40 0.38
C GLN A 171 -20.84 7.76 -0.01
N ARG A 172 -20.50 8.27 -1.21
CA ARG A 172 -21.04 9.53 -1.72
C ARG A 172 -22.57 9.50 -1.84
N GLN A 173 -23.12 8.45 -2.46
CA GLN A 173 -24.59 8.31 -2.58
C GLN A 173 -25.26 8.24 -1.21
N GLN A 174 -24.63 7.62 -0.23
CA GLN A 174 -25.12 7.57 1.13
C GLN A 174 -25.11 8.96 1.79
N ALA A 175 -24.05 9.72 1.57
CA ALA A 175 -23.95 11.10 2.03
C ALA A 175 -25.01 12.01 1.39
N ASP A 176 -25.17 11.94 0.07
CA ASP A 176 -26.16 12.74 -0.67
C ASP A 176 -27.59 12.48 -0.16
N LYS A 177 -27.97 11.24 0.12
CA LYS A 177 -29.27 10.89 0.69
C LYS A 177 -29.51 11.51 2.07
N LEU A 178 -28.49 11.49 2.95
CA LEU A 178 -28.61 12.11 4.27
C LEU A 178 -28.68 13.63 4.17
N GLN A 179 -27.93 14.23 3.26
CA GLN A 179 -27.97 15.67 3.02
C GLN A 179 -29.34 16.13 2.49
N ASP A 180 -29.99 15.32 1.65
CA ASP A 180 -31.36 15.59 1.20
C ASP A 180 -32.36 15.62 2.37
N LEU A 181 -32.28 14.63 3.28
CA LEU A 181 -33.15 14.62 4.48
C LEU A 181 -32.95 15.86 5.36
N ILE A 182 -31.67 16.28 5.55
CA ILE A 182 -31.33 17.50 6.30
C ILE A 182 -31.93 18.71 5.64
N LYS A 183 -31.79 18.90 4.33
CA LYS A 183 -32.38 20.04 3.59
C LYS A 183 -33.91 20.08 3.68
N ARG A 184 -34.55 18.92 3.59
CA ARG A 184 -36.03 18.83 3.75
C ARG A 184 -36.44 19.19 5.16
N GLN A 185 -35.70 18.78 6.19
CA GLN A 185 -35.98 19.18 7.57
C GLN A 185 -35.76 20.68 7.80
N GLU A 186 -34.73 21.27 7.20
CA GLU A 186 -34.47 22.71 7.26
C GLU A 186 -35.61 23.51 6.59
N ALA A 187 -36.08 23.05 5.45
CA ALA A 187 -37.22 23.67 4.76
C ALA A 187 -38.50 23.64 5.61
N LEU A 188 -38.83 22.47 6.19
CA LEU A 188 -39.99 22.33 7.08
C LEU A 188 -39.88 23.20 8.32
N ALA A 189 -38.71 23.34 8.91
CA ALA A 189 -38.50 24.24 10.05
C ALA A 189 -38.72 25.72 9.65
N GLY A 190 -38.24 26.10 8.47
CA GLY A 190 -38.48 27.44 7.90
C GLY A 190 -39.97 27.71 7.67
N ASP A 191 -40.70 26.77 7.07
CA ASP A 191 -42.14 26.88 6.85
C ASP A 191 -42.92 26.98 8.18
N THR A 192 -42.50 26.24 9.19
CA THR A 192 -43.08 26.28 10.54
C THR A 192 -42.80 27.63 11.22
N GLU A 193 -41.65 28.23 11.02
CA GLU A 193 -41.33 29.58 11.53
C GLU A 193 -42.18 30.64 10.88
N VAL A 194 -42.41 30.56 9.56
CA VAL A 194 -43.33 31.45 8.83
C VAL A 194 -44.74 31.31 9.38
N LEU A 195 -45.21 30.07 9.56
CA LEU A 195 -46.55 29.82 10.12
C LEU A 195 -46.65 30.32 11.57
N ALA A 196 -45.60 30.25 12.38
CA ALA A 196 -45.61 30.80 13.74
C ALA A 196 -45.73 32.33 13.76
N LYS A 197 -45.17 33.03 12.80
CA LYS A 197 -45.34 34.49 12.64
C LYS A 197 -46.78 34.83 12.25
N GLU A 198 -47.34 34.14 11.27
CA GLU A 198 -48.74 34.32 10.86
C GLU A 198 -49.75 34.03 11.99
N ALA A 199 -49.49 32.97 12.77
CA ALA A 199 -50.35 32.62 13.92
C ALA A 199 -50.35 33.72 15.01
N LYS A 200 -49.23 34.43 15.19
CA LYS A 200 -49.15 35.59 16.10
C LYS A 200 -49.97 36.77 15.60
N GLU A 201 -50.04 37.00 14.28
CA GLU A 201 -50.70 38.11 13.68
C GLU A 201 -52.23 37.87 13.51
N LYS A 202 -52.62 36.67 13.05
CA LYS A 202 -53.99 36.30 12.65
C LYS A 202 -54.72 35.46 13.69
N GLY A 203 -54.04 35.07 14.78
CA GLY A 203 -54.60 34.16 15.76
C GLY A 203 -54.78 32.73 15.21
N GLU A 204 -55.54 31.89 15.91
CA GLU A 204 -55.88 30.53 15.51
C GLU A 204 -56.97 30.52 14.41
N SER A 205 -56.64 31.06 13.23
CA SER A 205 -57.56 31.02 12.10
C SER A 205 -57.66 29.63 11.48
N ARG A 206 -58.73 29.36 10.72
CA ARG A 206 -58.92 28.11 10.00
C ARG A 206 -57.78 27.85 9.01
N GLU A 207 -57.23 28.90 8.39
CA GLU A 207 -56.11 28.84 7.47
C GLU A 207 -54.81 28.38 8.17
N VAL A 208 -54.52 28.94 9.35
CA VAL A 208 -53.35 28.56 10.16
C VAL A 208 -53.42 27.09 10.56
N LYS A 209 -54.62 26.63 11.02
CA LYS A 209 -54.82 25.19 11.36
C LYS A 209 -54.61 24.28 10.15
N GLN A 210 -55.18 24.62 9.01
CA GLN A 210 -55.05 23.82 7.78
C GLN A 210 -53.60 23.74 7.30
N ARG A 211 -52.81 24.81 7.42
CA ARG A 211 -51.38 24.81 7.10
C ARG A 211 -50.59 24.01 8.11
N ALA A 212 -50.89 24.08 9.39
CA ALA A 212 -50.26 23.25 10.43
C ALA A 212 -50.51 21.76 10.17
N ASP A 213 -51.73 21.35 9.83
CA ASP A 213 -52.08 19.98 9.46
C ASP A 213 -51.28 19.48 8.22
N ASN A 214 -51.12 20.35 7.23
CA ASN A 214 -50.31 20.00 6.04
C ASN A 214 -48.84 19.82 6.40
N LEU A 215 -48.25 20.71 7.21
CA LEU A 215 -46.87 20.58 7.68
C LEU A 215 -46.70 19.34 8.57
N ALA A 216 -47.71 18.98 9.39
CA ALA A 216 -47.68 17.74 10.18
C ALA A 216 -47.56 16.49 9.28
N LYS A 217 -48.37 16.43 8.22
CA LYS A 217 -48.30 15.33 7.25
C LYS A 217 -46.91 15.20 6.59
N THR A 218 -46.39 16.32 6.10
CA THR A 218 -45.05 16.34 5.48
C THR A 218 -43.96 15.97 6.48
N GLN A 219 -44.11 16.38 7.75
CA GLN A 219 -43.17 16.00 8.81
C GLN A 219 -43.22 14.49 9.10
N MET A 220 -44.40 13.86 9.05
CA MET A 220 -44.54 12.40 9.20
C MET A 220 -43.95 11.62 8.01
N GLU A 221 -44.09 12.14 6.79
CA GLU A 221 -43.46 11.56 5.60
C GLU A 221 -41.93 11.63 5.74
N LEU A 222 -41.39 12.77 6.13
CA LEU A 222 -39.93 12.92 6.35
C LEU A 222 -39.43 12.03 7.48
N ARG A 223 -40.22 11.85 8.56
CA ARG A 223 -39.91 10.88 9.62
C ARG A 223 -39.77 9.45 9.07
N SER A 224 -40.72 9.03 8.25
CA SER A 224 -40.70 7.70 7.64
C SER A 224 -39.43 7.48 6.79
N ASP A 225 -39.06 8.47 5.98
CA ASP A 225 -37.85 8.45 5.18
C ASP A 225 -36.58 8.41 6.07
N THR A 226 -36.61 9.16 7.18
CA THR A 226 -35.49 9.17 8.16
C THR A 226 -35.32 7.82 8.86
N GLU A 227 -36.41 7.17 9.27
CA GLU A 227 -36.41 5.83 9.86
C GLU A 227 -35.91 4.75 8.87
N LYS A 228 -36.41 4.82 7.62
CA LYS A 228 -35.95 3.93 6.56
C LYS A 228 -34.44 4.10 6.35
N ARG A 229 -33.96 5.33 6.35
CA ARG A 229 -32.53 5.63 6.20
C ARG A 229 -31.72 5.11 7.36
N ALA A 230 -32.19 5.22 8.59
CA ALA A 230 -31.54 4.65 9.77
C ALA A 230 -31.41 3.11 9.65
N GLY A 231 -32.46 2.44 9.19
CA GLY A 231 -32.44 1.00 8.93
C GLY A 231 -31.43 0.59 7.84
N GLU A 232 -31.34 1.35 6.74
CA GLU A 232 -30.36 1.12 5.68
C GLU A 232 -28.92 1.23 6.20
N MET A 233 -28.62 2.21 7.08
CA MET A 233 -27.31 2.41 7.67
C MET A 233 -26.96 1.33 8.69
N GLU A 234 -27.91 0.83 9.47
CA GLU A 234 -27.68 -0.23 10.43
C GLU A 234 -27.28 -1.55 9.77
N LEU A 235 -27.75 -1.80 8.55
CA LEU A 235 -27.36 -2.97 7.77
C LEU A 235 -25.88 -2.92 7.32
N GLN A 236 -25.24 -1.76 7.35
CA GLN A 236 -23.84 -1.56 7.00
C GLN A 236 -22.92 -1.83 8.22
N LYS A 237 -22.91 -3.07 8.71
CA LYS A 237 -22.22 -3.50 9.95
C LYS A 237 -20.72 -3.23 9.96
N GLU A 238 -20.10 -3.07 8.81
CA GLU A 238 -18.64 -2.88 8.66
C GLU A 238 -18.19 -1.42 8.86
N SER A 239 -19.11 -0.47 8.93
CA SER A 239 -18.83 0.95 9.13
C SER A 239 -19.23 1.41 10.53
N PRO A 240 -18.29 1.63 11.47
CA PRO A 240 -18.62 2.15 12.82
C PRO A 240 -19.33 3.50 12.79
N GLY A 241 -19.04 4.33 11.81
CA GLY A 241 -19.72 5.61 11.59
C GLY A 241 -21.17 5.44 11.17
N ALA A 242 -21.51 4.44 10.36
CA ALA A 242 -22.88 4.17 9.94
C ALA A 242 -23.79 3.74 11.09
N ALA A 243 -23.29 2.93 12.02
CA ALA A 243 -24.06 2.51 13.20
C ALA A 243 -24.42 3.72 14.10
N LYS A 244 -23.47 4.61 14.38
CA LYS A 244 -23.72 5.86 15.13
C LYS A 244 -24.67 6.80 14.39
N ALA A 245 -24.49 6.93 13.08
CA ALA A 245 -25.39 7.73 12.25
C ALA A 245 -26.82 7.19 12.29
N ALA A 246 -27.00 5.87 12.26
CA ALA A 246 -28.32 5.24 12.40
C ALA A 246 -28.97 5.54 13.75
N GLU A 247 -28.21 5.53 14.85
CA GLU A 247 -28.70 5.89 16.18
C GLU A 247 -29.18 7.35 16.22
N HIS A 248 -28.40 8.28 15.70
CA HIS A 248 -28.78 9.69 15.61
C HIS A 248 -30.01 9.91 14.73
N LEU A 249 -30.13 9.20 13.60
CA LEU A 249 -31.32 9.30 12.74
C LEU A 249 -32.58 8.79 13.44
N ARG A 250 -32.48 7.75 14.26
CA ARG A 250 -33.61 7.32 15.10
C ARG A 250 -33.99 8.40 16.14
N GLY A 251 -33.00 9.03 16.75
CA GLY A 251 -33.21 10.20 17.61
C GLY A 251 -33.92 11.33 16.89
N ALA A 252 -33.50 11.63 15.66
CA ALA A 252 -34.15 12.62 14.81
C ALA A 252 -35.61 12.24 14.52
N ALA A 253 -35.89 10.98 14.18
CA ALA A 253 -37.23 10.49 13.91
C ALA A 253 -38.20 10.68 15.12
N VAL A 254 -37.74 10.48 16.34
CA VAL A 254 -38.51 10.75 17.57
C VAL A 254 -38.86 12.22 17.68
N HIS A 255 -37.93 13.12 17.41
CA HIS A 255 -38.17 14.55 17.43
C HIS A 255 -39.08 15.03 16.27
N GLN A 256 -38.98 14.38 15.11
CA GLN A 256 -39.86 14.61 13.97
C GLN A 256 -41.31 14.22 14.28
N GLU A 257 -41.53 13.11 14.98
CA GLU A 257 -42.86 12.69 15.46
C GLU A 257 -43.44 13.70 16.46
N ALA A 258 -42.62 14.16 17.41
CA ALA A 258 -43.04 15.17 18.36
C ALA A 258 -43.43 16.50 17.64
N ALA A 259 -42.67 16.87 16.63
CA ALA A 259 -42.97 18.04 15.82
C ALA A 259 -44.32 17.91 15.07
N ALA A 260 -44.57 16.75 14.45
CA ALA A 260 -45.82 16.48 13.75
C ALA A 260 -47.03 16.56 14.71
N ARG A 261 -46.98 15.92 15.87
CA ARG A 261 -48.02 15.97 16.89
C ARG A 261 -48.28 17.39 17.39
N ASN A 262 -47.22 18.18 17.59
CA ASN A 262 -47.38 19.58 18.00
C ASN A 262 -48.06 20.42 16.91
N LEU A 263 -47.81 20.16 15.63
CA LEU A 263 -48.50 20.82 14.50
C LEU A 263 -49.94 20.42 14.43
N GLU A 264 -50.31 19.16 14.63
CA GLU A 264 -51.70 18.68 14.66
C GLU A 264 -52.55 19.38 15.73
N VAL A 265 -51.96 19.71 16.87
CA VAL A 265 -52.67 20.46 17.94
C VAL A 265 -52.44 21.98 17.86
N ALA A 266 -51.90 22.46 16.74
CA ALA A 266 -51.56 23.85 16.48
C ALA A 266 -50.61 24.50 17.52
N SER A 267 -49.82 23.70 18.22
CA SER A 267 -48.72 24.13 19.10
C SER A 267 -47.48 24.46 18.30
N ILE A 268 -47.54 25.46 17.41
CA ILE A 268 -46.52 25.76 16.39
C ILE A 268 -45.15 26.08 16.98
N PRO A 269 -45.01 26.87 18.08
CA PRO A 269 -43.68 27.12 18.68
C PRO A 269 -43.02 25.89 19.21
N GLU A 270 -43.74 24.92 19.78
CA GLU A 270 -43.19 23.66 20.29
C GLU A 270 -42.83 22.71 19.13
N ALA A 271 -43.58 22.76 18.04
CA ALA A 271 -43.24 22.06 16.81
C ALA A 271 -41.88 22.53 16.26
N GLY A 272 -41.63 23.83 16.19
CA GLY A 272 -40.36 24.40 15.76
C GLY A 272 -39.17 23.97 16.64
N LYS A 273 -39.36 23.93 17.98
CA LYS A 273 -38.32 23.40 18.88
C LYS A 273 -38.00 21.92 18.63
N SER A 274 -39.02 21.14 18.38
CA SER A 274 -38.88 19.71 18.07
C SER A 274 -38.16 19.50 16.73
N GLN A 275 -38.48 20.32 15.72
CA GLN A 275 -37.78 20.28 14.42
C GLN A 275 -36.31 20.67 14.51
N GLN A 276 -35.96 21.66 15.35
CA GLN A 276 -34.56 22.02 15.60
C GLN A 276 -33.79 20.87 16.23
N LYS A 277 -34.36 20.16 17.22
CA LYS A 277 -33.74 18.98 17.81
C LYS A 277 -33.57 17.85 16.80
N ALA A 278 -34.54 17.62 15.95
CA ALA A 278 -34.41 16.66 14.85
C ALA A 278 -33.25 17.01 13.93
N LEU A 279 -33.11 18.30 13.58
CA LEU A 279 -32.03 18.79 12.72
C LEU A 279 -30.67 18.63 13.38
N GLU A 280 -30.55 18.88 14.68
CA GLU A 280 -29.29 18.64 15.45
C GLU A 280 -28.87 17.17 15.41
N GLU A 281 -29.83 16.25 15.62
CA GLU A 281 -29.54 14.81 15.53
C GLU A 281 -29.15 14.40 14.11
N MET A 282 -29.81 14.91 13.07
CA MET A 282 -29.44 14.63 11.68
C MET A 282 -28.04 15.16 11.33
N LYS A 283 -27.62 16.31 11.86
CA LYS A 283 -26.27 16.85 11.72
C LYS A 283 -25.23 15.99 12.43
N LYS A 284 -25.51 15.48 13.63
CA LYS A 284 -24.66 14.51 14.32
C LYS A 284 -24.52 13.19 13.54
N ALA A 285 -25.61 12.74 12.89
CA ALA A 285 -25.54 11.59 12.00
C ALA A 285 -24.57 11.84 10.84
N TRP A 286 -24.64 13.03 10.25
CA TRP A 286 -23.72 13.44 9.18
C TRP A 286 -22.27 13.48 9.64
N GLU A 287 -21.98 14.07 10.78
CA GLU A 287 -20.64 14.12 11.39
C GLU A 287 -20.10 12.72 11.70
N SER A 288 -20.96 11.82 12.18
CA SER A 288 -20.57 10.43 12.46
C SER A 288 -20.14 9.67 11.19
N MET A 289 -20.76 9.97 10.05
CA MET A 289 -20.36 9.40 8.76
C MET A 289 -19.02 9.93 8.27
N GLN A 290 -18.73 11.23 8.50
CA GLN A 290 -17.45 11.83 8.09
C GLN A 290 -16.30 11.49 9.05
N GLY A 291 -16.58 11.35 10.34
CA GLY A 291 -15.57 11.06 11.39
C GLY A 291 -15.09 9.62 11.44
N GLY A 292 -15.74 8.70 10.73
CA GLY A 292 -15.31 7.29 10.65
C GLY A 292 -13.93 7.10 9.99
N ASP A 293 -13.52 8.02 9.12
CA ASP A 293 -12.21 7.96 8.43
C ASP A 293 -11.04 8.52 9.26
N SER A 294 -11.31 9.27 10.33
CA SER A 294 -10.24 9.94 11.11
C SER A 294 -9.72 9.16 12.32
N GLN A 295 -10.36 8.06 12.72
CA GLN A 295 -9.90 7.26 13.88
C GLN A 295 -8.99 6.06 13.54
N GLY A 296 -8.73 5.79 12.25
CA GLY A 296 -7.77 4.77 11.82
C GLY A 296 -6.30 5.23 11.79
N SER A 297 -6.00 6.48 12.07
CA SER A 297 -4.66 7.07 11.96
C SER A 297 -4.17 7.75 13.24
N GLN A 298 -4.54 7.28 14.42
CA GLN A 298 -3.76 7.62 15.61
C GLN A 298 -2.53 6.70 15.67
N LYS A 299 -1.46 7.14 14.99
CA LYS A 299 -0.10 6.76 15.34
C LYS A 299 0.08 6.96 16.84
N GLU A 300 0.44 5.88 17.53
CA GLU A 300 1.09 5.99 18.85
C GLU A 300 2.27 6.98 18.74
N GLU A 301 2.11 8.16 19.30
CA GLU A 301 3.22 9.04 19.60
C GLU A 301 4.07 8.37 20.69
N ARG A 302 5.11 7.66 20.25
CA ARG A 302 6.24 7.34 21.13
C ARG A 302 6.91 8.65 21.47
N LYS A 303 6.84 9.06 22.75
CA LYS A 303 7.68 10.11 23.33
C LYS A 303 9.14 9.84 22.97
N PRO A 304 9.89 10.81 22.45
CA PRO A 304 11.33 10.68 22.32
C PRO A 304 11.96 10.83 23.71
N GLU A 305 12.69 9.79 24.12
CA GLU A 305 13.68 9.91 25.19
C GLU A 305 14.80 10.88 24.75
N ALA A 306 15.22 11.70 25.69
CA ALA A 306 16.23 12.70 25.53
C ALA A 306 17.59 12.10 25.13
N ALA A 307 18.12 12.53 24.00
CA ALA A 307 19.52 12.34 23.63
C ALA A 307 20.13 13.69 23.22
N GLY A 308 21.27 13.97 23.84
CA GLY A 308 21.98 15.22 23.92
C GLY A 308 22.43 15.88 22.64
N ASP A 309 22.58 17.14 22.82
CA ASP A 309 23.48 18.14 22.24
C ASP A 309 24.08 17.85 20.85
N ARG A 310 23.54 18.54 19.83
CA ARG A 310 24.24 18.82 18.57
C ARG A 310 23.90 20.23 18.08
N PRO A 311 24.87 21.00 17.58
CA PRO A 311 24.74 22.42 17.32
C PRO A 311 23.88 22.73 16.08
N GLU A 312 23.15 23.85 16.14
CA GLU A 312 22.31 24.39 15.10
C GLU A 312 23.09 24.79 13.83
N PRO A 313 22.57 24.50 12.63
CA PRO A 313 23.01 25.17 11.41
C PRO A 313 22.14 26.40 11.11
N LYS A 314 22.84 27.48 10.71
CA LYS A 314 22.33 28.81 10.38
C LYS A 314 21.29 28.80 9.23
N PRO A 315 20.36 29.79 9.20
CA PRO A 315 19.31 29.85 8.17
C PRO A 315 19.81 30.47 6.87
N GLY A 316 19.52 29.80 5.77
CA GLY A 316 19.72 30.34 4.44
C GLY A 316 19.54 29.31 3.34
N ALA A 317 18.31 29.15 2.86
CA ALA A 317 17.91 28.96 1.47
C ALA A 317 16.47 28.45 1.45
N GLN A 318 15.61 29.19 0.74
CA GLN A 318 14.26 28.79 0.40
C GLN A 318 14.34 27.49 -0.39
N GLY A 319 13.91 26.38 0.25
CA GLY A 319 13.75 25.09 -0.39
C GLY A 319 12.28 24.90 -0.75
N ASP A 320 12.05 24.58 -2.00
CA ASP A 320 10.77 24.24 -2.59
C ASP A 320 10.00 23.22 -1.74
N LYS A 321 8.68 23.43 -1.66
CA LYS A 321 7.73 22.47 -1.10
C LYS A 321 7.91 21.13 -1.79
N PRO A 322 7.95 19.99 -1.07
CA PRO A 322 7.95 18.70 -1.73
C PRO A 322 6.67 18.57 -2.54
N GLN A 323 6.81 18.57 -3.86
CA GLN A 323 5.76 18.10 -4.76
C GLN A 323 5.47 16.65 -4.35
N THR A 324 4.24 16.38 -3.95
CA THR A 324 3.71 15.02 -3.85
C THR A 324 3.99 14.35 -5.18
N ALA A 325 4.95 13.43 -5.19
CA ALA A 325 5.23 12.61 -6.35
C ALA A 325 3.94 11.88 -6.71
N GLN A 326 3.36 12.23 -7.85
CA GLN A 326 2.31 11.42 -8.45
C GLN A 326 2.90 10.03 -8.68
N PRO A 327 2.15 8.94 -8.39
CA PRO A 327 2.61 7.60 -8.71
C PRO A 327 3.00 7.57 -10.20
N PRO A 328 4.11 6.90 -10.56
CA PRO A 328 4.48 6.74 -11.95
C PRO A 328 3.28 6.15 -12.69
N LYS A 329 2.83 6.83 -13.73
CA LYS A 329 1.70 6.40 -14.55
C LYS A 329 2.01 5.00 -15.09
N ASP A 330 0.99 4.17 -15.22
CA ASP A 330 1.00 2.83 -15.82
C ASP A 330 1.72 2.72 -17.19
N GLU A 331 2.09 3.84 -17.79
CA GLU A 331 2.78 3.95 -19.08
C GLU A 331 4.09 3.14 -19.12
N ALA A 332 4.91 3.16 -18.06
CA ALA A 332 6.17 2.41 -18.07
C ALA A 332 5.97 0.87 -18.06
N ALA A 333 4.97 0.38 -17.34
CA ALA A 333 4.62 -1.04 -17.33
C ALA A 333 3.93 -1.44 -18.64
N HIS A 334 3.06 -0.59 -19.18
CA HIS A 334 2.44 -0.78 -20.49
C HIS A 334 3.45 -0.73 -21.64
N ASP A 335 4.44 0.16 -21.58
CA ASP A 335 5.51 0.26 -22.58
C ASP A 335 6.41 -0.96 -22.57
N ILE A 336 6.77 -1.48 -21.38
CA ILE A 336 7.53 -2.73 -21.26
C ILE A 336 6.74 -3.91 -21.82
N ILE A 337 5.45 -4.03 -21.51
CA ILE A 337 4.58 -5.09 -22.02
C ILE A 337 4.37 -4.95 -23.53
N SER A 338 4.22 -3.73 -24.05
CA SER A 338 4.02 -3.46 -25.49
C SER A 338 5.29 -3.73 -26.30
N GLN A 339 6.45 -3.22 -25.85
CA GLN A 339 7.74 -3.50 -26.49
C GLN A 339 8.01 -5.01 -26.60
N GLU A 340 7.64 -5.73 -25.59
CA GLU A 340 7.86 -7.15 -25.54
C GLU A 340 6.86 -7.95 -26.38
N LYS A 341 5.65 -7.47 -26.53
CA LYS A 341 4.69 -8.04 -27.48
C LYS A 341 5.20 -7.93 -28.91
N ASP A 342 5.77 -6.77 -29.25
CA ASP A 342 6.39 -6.51 -30.55
C ASP A 342 7.66 -7.36 -30.76
N ASP A 343 8.49 -7.51 -29.73
CA ASP A 343 9.69 -8.36 -29.78
C ASP A 343 9.33 -9.86 -29.87
N ARG A 344 8.25 -10.28 -29.22
CA ARG A 344 7.72 -11.64 -29.35
C ARG A 344 7.19 -11.91 -30.76
N GLU A 345 6.45 -10.97 -31.38
CA GLU A 345 6.00 -11.10 -32.77
C GLU A 345 7.18 -11.17 -33.76
N LYS A 346 8.24 -10.38 -33.51
CA LYS A 346 9.46 -10.44 -34.33
C LYS A 346 10.21 -11.77 -34.18
N ARG A 347 10.26 -12.34 -32.97
CA ARG A 347 10.89 -13.65 -32.70
C ARG A 347 10.06 -14.81 -33.25
N THR A 348 8.72 -14.79 -33.16
CA THR A 348 7.87 -15.83 -33.71
C THR A 348 7.88 -15.84 -35.24
N LYS A 349 8.09 -14.71 -35.91
CA LYS A 349 8.28 -14.59 -37.35
C LYS A 349 9.66 -15.09 -37.81
N GLY A 350 10.65 -15.20 -36.91
CA GLY A 350 12.02 -15.66 -37.18
C GLY A 350 12.31 -17.12 -36.81
N ALA A 351 11.45 -17.79 -36.05
CA ALA A 351 11.67 -19.15 -35.53
C ALA A 351 10.66 -20.14 -36.13
N ALA A 352 10.88 -20.55 -37.38
CA ALA A 352 10.38 -21.81 -37.89
C ALA A 352 11.33 -22.93 -37.42
N GLY A 353 11.23 -23.36 -36.16
CA GLY A 353 12.00 -24.46 -35.62
C GLY A 353 11.44 -24.86 -34.25
N GLY A 354 10.90 -26.07 -34.15
CA GLY A 354 10.08 -26.58 -33.08
C GLY A 354 10.71 -26.48 -31.67
N TYR A 355 9.87 -26.01 -30.74
CA TYR A 355 10.17 -25.96 -29.31
C TYR A 355 9.46 -27.13 -28.61
N THR A 356 10.21 -27.97 -27.91
CA THR A 356 9.65 -28.91 -26.93
C THR A 356 9.66 -28.24 -25.54
N PRO A 357 8.58 -28.33 -24.79
CA PRO A 357 8.55 -27.80 -23.43
C PRO A 357 9.42 -28.65 -22.48
N VAL A 358 10.24 -28.00 -21.67
CA VAL A 358 11.09 -28.64 -20.66
C VAL A 358 10.32 -28.72 -19.35
N ASP A 359 10.32 -29.92 -18.74
CA ASP A 359 9.70 -30.22 -17.45
C ASP A 359 10.33 -29.40 -16.31
N LYS A 360 9.46 -29.04 -15.37
CA LYS A 360 9.76 -28.22 -14.18
C LYS A 360 10.47 -29.05 -13.13
N ASP A 361 11.63 -28.55 -12.65
CA ASP A 361 12.18 -28.85 -11.34
C ASP A 361 12.59 -27.52 -10.67
N TRP A 362 11.77 -27.08 -9.72
CA TRP A 362 12.02 -25.93 -8.82
C TRP A 362 12.21 -26.44 -7.41
#